data_fad377a07bbbae6d205c3ef5c78061be
#
_entry.id   fad377a07bbbae6d205c3ef5c78061be
#
_cell.length_a   1.000
_cell.length_b   1.000
_cell.length_c   1.000
_cell.angle_alpha   90.00
_cell.angle_beta   90.00
_cell.angle_gamma   90.00
#
_symmetry.space_group_name_H-M   'P 1'
#
loop_
_entity.id
_entity.type
_entity.pdbx_description
1 polymer ?
#
loop_
_entity_poly.entity_id
_entity_poly.type
_entity_poly.pdbx_seq_one_letter_code
_entity_poly.pdbx_strand_id
1 'polypeptide(L)'
;ELSEVLSLFLDIEENKILSELESRNSYFYIKRNVDFEIGKEIKSWNYKGLYPELSSKRILHSKSLQNIVGRVDPDNNGIEGLELYYDTLLTGRNGELRYEAAPNGSIIPQGEISTIQPVHGDDIILSIDGDLQYLSENLCAQALSETKAYNCSVVFANALSGEIIISAEKKSPETEKFNINLISGRANYEPGSALKIFTIGSAIENNLIQATTTFEVDDQIEIINGSCAINYKGKDKGC
;
A
#
# COMPACT_ATOMS: atom_id res chain seq x y z
N GLU A 1 7.55 7.95 39.30
CA GLU A 1 6.07 7.84 39.49
C GLU A 1 5.29 8.03 38.15
N LEU A 2 5.33 9.24 37.50
CA LEU A 2 4.58 9.45 36.27
C LEU A 2 5.10 8.55 35.13
N SER A 3 6.40 8.44 34.96
CA SER A 3 7.04 7.58 33.95
C SER A 3 6.67 6.11 34.12
N GLU A 4 6.63 5.64 35.35
CA GLU A 4 6.25 4.29 35.75
C GLU A 4 4.79 4.00 35.38
N VAL A 5 3.87 4.90 35.76
CA VAL A 5 2.45 4.76 35.44
C VAL A 5 2.22 4.81 33.93
N LEU A 6 2.83 5.74 33.21
CA LEU A 6 2.74 5.82 31.75
C LEU A 6 3.34 4.59 31.05
N SER A 7 4.44 4.03 31.58
CA SER A 7 5.05 2.81 31.09
C SER A 7 4.06 1.65 31.10
N LEU A 8 3.34 1.47 32.20
CA LEU A 8 2.32 0.42 32.34
C LEU A 8 1.11 0.64 31.44
N PHE A 9 0.58 1.86 31.38
CA PHE A 9 -0.61 2.17 30.58
C PHE A 9 -0.35 2.16 29.08
N LEU A 10 0.85 2.57 28.68
CA LEU A 10 1.19 2.74 27.28
C LEU A 10 2.02 1.57 26.71
N ASP A 11 2.42 0.61 27.54
CA ASP A 11 3.32 -0.47 27.14
C ASP A 11 4.57 0.06 26.41
N ILE A 12 5.32 0.89 27.14
CA ILE A 12 6.57 1.52 26.71
C ILE A 12 7.61 1.34 27.81
N GLU A 13 8.85 1.12 27.46
CA GLU A 13 9.94 1.06 28.44
C GLU A 13 10.08 2.38 29.22
N GLU A 14 10.07 2.32 30.55
CA GLU A 14 10.16 3.50 31.42
C GLU A 14 11.38 4.36 31.12
N ASN A 15 12.54 3.73 30.88
CA ASN A 15 13.79 4.42 30.58
C ASN A 15 13.69 5.30 29.31
N LYS A 16 12.88 4.90 28.34
CA LYS A 16 12.62 5.68 27.15
C LYS A 16 11.83 6.94 27.46
N ILE A 17 10.80 6.82 28.30
CA ILE A 17 10.01 7.97 28.76
C ILE A 17 10.88 8.92 29.57
N LEU A 18 11.71 8.40 30.49
CA LEU A 18 12.61 9.20 31.30
C LEU A 18 13.63 9.95 30.46
N SER A 19 14.26 9.29 29.48
CA SER A 19 15.25 9.93 28.60
C SER A 19 14.65 11.09 27.79
N GLU A 20 13.41 10.95 27.34
CA GLU A 20 12.70 12.02 26.65
C GLU A 20 12.31 13.17 27.59
N LEU A 21 11.86 12.87 28.80
CA LEU A 21 11.53 13.88 29.82
C LEU A 21 12.76 14.66 30.31
N GLU A 22 13.92 14.01 30.37
CA GLU A 22 15.20 14.63 30.72
C GLU A 22 15.81 15.41 29.55
N SER A 23 15.38 15.10 28.31
CA SER A 23 15.76 15.89 27.16
C SER A 23 15.20 17.30 27.30
N ARG A 24 16.00 18.32 26.91
CA ARG A 24 15.55 19.72 26.98
C ARG A 24 14.57 20.11 25.88
N ASN A 25 13.88 19.13 25.27
CA ASN A 25 12.87 19.39 24.26
C ASN A 25 11.62 19.98 24.92
N SER A 26 11.11 21.04 24.34
CA SER A 26 9.90 21.70 24.84
C SER A 26 8.63 20.88 24.60
N TYR A 27 8.68 19.92 23.66
CA TYR A 27 7.56 19.07 23.27
C TYR A 27 8.07 17.78 22.63
N PHE A 28 7.44 16.64 22.97
CA PHE A 28 7.67 15.35 22.31
C PHE A 28 6.43 14.45 22.43
N TYR A 29 6.29 13.52 21.48
CA TYR A 29 5.24 12.51 21.54
C TYR A 29 5.69 11.30 22.36
N ILE A 30 5.03 11.04 23.48
CA ILE A 30 5.29 9.85 24.30
C ILE A 30 4.89 8.59 23.53
N LYS A 31 3.66 8.55 23.01
CA LYS A 31 3.14 7.48 22.16
C LYS A 31 2.08 8.03 21.21
N ARG A 32 2.13 7.58 19.95
CA ARG A 32 1.09 7.82 18.95
C ARG A 32 0.16 6.62 18.86
N ASN A 33 -1.04 6.80 18.33
CA ASN A 33 -2.02 5.73 18.10
C ASN A 33 -2.40 4.96 19.38
N VAL A 34 -2.52 5.66 20.49
CA VAL A 34 -3.03 5.10 21.75
C VAL A 34 -4.52 4.83 21.59
N ASP A 35 -5.01 3.75 22.22
CA ASP A 35 -6.42 3.45 22.26
C ASP A 35 -7.21 4.62 22.86
N PHE A 36 -8.42 4.86 22.32
CA PHE A 36 -9.26 6.00 22.71
C PHE A 36 -9.59 5.98 24.22
N GLU A 37 -9.92 4.82 24.78
CA GLU A 37 -10.29 4.71 26.20
C GLU A 37 -9.08 4.96 27.10
N ILE A 38 -7.90 4.47 26.74
CA ILE A 38 -6.64 4.75 27.45
C ILE A 38 -6.32 6.24 27.38
N GLY A 39 -6.44 6.86 26.24
CA GLY A 39 -6.21 8.30 26.07
C GLY A 39 -7.17 9.14 26.90
N LYS A 40 -8.44 8.74 27.00
CA LYS A 40 -9.47 9.38 27.82
C LYS A 40 -9.17 9.24 29.30
N GLU A 41 -8.71 8.08 29.75
CA GLU A 41 -8.31 7.85 31.14
C GLU A 41 -7.10 8.71 31.50
N ILE A 42 -6.04 8.73 30.69
CA ILE A 42 -4.87 9.59 30.89
C ILE A 42 -5.28 11.07 30.95
N LYS A 43 -6.22 11.50 30.11
CA LYS A 43 -6.76 12.87 30.14
C LYS A 43 -7.43 13.21 31.49
N SER A 44 -8.12 12.22 32.09
CA SER A 44 -8.81 12.40 33.37
C SER A 44 -7.87 12.67 34.56
N TRP A 45 -6.60 12.26 34.44
CA TRP A 45 -5.58 12.52 35.49
C TRP A 45 -5.26 14.00 35.62
N ASN A 46 -5.59 14.80 34.62
CA ASN A 46 -5.36 16.26 34.60
C ASN A 46 -3.93 16.65 34.97
N TYR A 47 -2.95 15.86 34.53
CA TYR A 47 -1.54 16.07 34.84
C TYR A 47 -0.96 17.18 33.97
N LYS A 48 -0.42 18.22 34.63
CA LYS A 48 0.13 19.39 33.96
C LYS A 48 1.36 19.00 33.12
N GLY A 49 1.32 19.30 31.83
CA GLY A 49 2.38 18.96 30.87
C GLY A 49 2.10 17.67 30.06
N LEU A 50 0.99 16.96 30.34
CA LEU A 50 0.55 15.78 29.60
C LEU A 50 -0.75 16.13 28.87
N TYR A 51 -0.70 16.06 27.53
CA TYR A 51 -1.78 16.48 26.65
C TYR A 51 -2.17 15.35 25.68
N PRO A 52 -3.13 14.50 26.03
CA PRO A 52 -3.71 13.57 25.08
C PRO A 52 -4.51 14.31 24.00
N GLU A 53 -4.13 14.08 22.75
CA GLU A 53 -4.79 14.66 21.58
C GLU A 53 -5.54 13.58 20.80
N LEU A 54 -6.71 13.93 20.26
CA LEU A 54 -7.44 13.06 19.35
C LEU A 54 -6.78 13.12 17.97
N SER A 55 -6.50 11.96 17.42
CA SER A 55 -6.01 11.84 16.04
C SER A 55 -6.82 10.78 15.29
N SER A 56 -6.93 10.93 13.99
CA SER A 56 -7.46 9.87 13.12
C SER A 56 -6.37 8.84 12.85
N LYS A 57 -6.78 7.58 12.65
CA LYS A 57 -5.90 6.49 12.28
C LYS A 57 -6.49 5.78 11.07
N ARG A 58 -5.69 5.62 10.02
CA ARG A 58 -6.03 4.75 8.90
C ARG A 58 -6.01 3.29 9.36
N ILE A 59 -7.09 2.58 9.12
CA ILE A 59 -7.20 1.15 9.42
C ILE A 59 -7.36 0.41 8.09
N LEU A 60 -6.40 -0.44 7.78
CA LEU A 60 -6.49 -1.32 6.64
C LEU A 60 -7.26 -2.59 7.06
N HIS A 61 -8.50 -2.73 6.59
CA HIS A 61 -9.35 -3.87 6.92
C HIS A 61 -8.87 -5.18 6.27
N SER A 62 -8.18 -5.11 5.14
CA SER A 62 -7.62 -6.26 4.46
C SER A 62 -6.15 -6.03 4.10
N LYS A 63 -5.27 -6.91 4.57
CA LYS A 63 -3.84 -6.86 4.22
C LYS A 63 -3.60 -7.08 2.73
N SER A 64 -4.50 -7.78 2.05
CA SER A 64 -4.43 -8.04 0.62
C SER A 64 -4.58 -6.77 -0.24
N LEU A 65 -5.13 -5.70 0.31
CA LEU A 65 -5.27 -4.43 -0.40
C LEU A 65 -4.10 -3.46 -0.14
N GLN A 66 -3.18 -3.81 0.75
CA GLN A 66 -2.11 -2.91 1.17
C GLN A 66 -1.23 -2.42 0.00
N ASN A 67 -0.93 -3.29 -0.95
CA ASN A 67 -0.09 -2.95 -2.11
C ASN A 67 -0.77 -1.97 -3.08
N ILE A 68 -2.11 -1.94 -3.08
CA ILE A 68 -2.91 -1.05 -3.92
C ILE A 68 -3.22 0.24 -3.18
N VAL A 69 -3.79 0.13 -2.00
CA VAL A 69 -4.19 1.28 -1.17
C VAL A 69 -2.96 2.07 -0.71
N GLY A 70 -1.90 1.36 -0.32
CA GLY A 70 -0.68 1.99 0.17
C GLY A 70 -0.72 2.26 1.66
N ARG A 71 0.00 3.30 2.06
CA ARG A 71 0.19 3.66 3.47
C ARG A 71 0.23 5.17 3.66
N VAL A 72 -0.10 5.59 4.88
CA VAL A 72 0.10 6.95 5.36
C VAL A 72 1.20 7.01 6.40
N ASP A 73 1.78 8.18 6.60
CA ASP A 73 2.69 8.46 7.70
C ASP A 73 1.92 8.62 9.04
N PRO A 74 2.61 8.80 10.18
CA PRO A 74 1.95 9.04 11.46
C PRO A 74 1.09 10.31 11.54
N ASP A 75 1.27 11.24 10.62
CA ASP A 75 0.51 12.48 10.52
C ASP A 75 -0.64 12.39 9.49
N ASN A 76 -0.89 11.16 8.97
CA ASN A 76 -1.90 10.80 7.99
C ASN A 76 -1.67 11.36 6.58
N ASN A 77 -0.44 11.73 6.22
CA ASN A 77 -0.09 12.06 4.84
C ASN A 77 0.16 10.79 4.05
N GLY A 78 -0.32 10.70 2.83
CA GLY A 78 -0.09 9.56 1.95
C GLY A 78 1.39 9.43 1.56
N ILE A 79 1.99 8.26 1.77
CA ILE A 79 3.40 7.98 1.43
C ILE A 79 3.57 6.89 0.38
N GLU A 80 2.54 6.12 0.08
CA GLU A 80 2.58 5.02 -0.88
C GLU A 80 1.20 4.72 -1.46
N GLY A 81 1.13 4.18 -2.68
CA GLY A 81 -0.09 3.68 -3.31
C GLY A 81 -1.13 4.77 -3.61
N LEU A 82 -2.40 4.41 -3.51
CA LEU A 82 -3.52 5.33 -3.74
C LEU A 82 -3.60 6.41 -2.66
N GLU A 83 -3.19 6.13 -1.42
CA GLU A 83 -3.11 7.12 -0.35
C GLU A 83 -2.18 8.28 -0.76
N LEU A 84 -1.02 7.97 -1.36
CA LEU A 84 -0.12 9.00 -1.89
C LEU A 84 -0.69 9.71 -3.12
N TYR A 85 -1.24 8.95 -4.07
CA TYR A 85 -1.71 9.52 -5.33
C TYR A 85 -2.91 10.45 -5.14
N TYR A 86 -3.80 10.12 -4.23
CA TYR A 86 -5.01 10.88 -3.93
C TYR A 86 -4.95 11.62 -2.59
N ASP A 87 -3.78 11.84 -2.05
CA ASP A 87 -3.60 12.47 -0.74
C ASP A 87 -4.38 13.78 -0.60
N THR A 88 -4.33 14.65 -1.60
CA THR A 88 -5.04 15.93 -1.61
C THR A 88 -6.56 15.81 -1.59
N LEU A 89 -7.12 14.70 -2.08
CA LEU A 89 -8.56 14.42 -2.05
C LEU A 89 -8.96 13.75 -0.74
N LEU A 90 -8.14 12.80 -0.28
CA LEU A 90 -8.40 12.01 0.93
C LEU A 90 -8.15 12.80 2.21
N THR A 91 -7.24 13.78 2.16
CA THR A 91 -6.91 14.63 3.31
C THR A 91 -7.95 15.73 3.46
N GLY A 92 -8.65 15.72 4.59
CA GLY A 92 -9.54 16.81 4.97
C GLY A 92 -8.78 18.07 5.40
N ARG A 93 -9.51 19.07 5.79
CA ARG A 93 -8.97 20.29 6.41
C ARG A 93 -9.42 20.37 7.87
N ASN A 94 -8.45 20.54 8.78
CA ASN A 94 -8.75 20.70 10.19
C ASN A 94 -9.57 21.96 10.42
N GLY A 95 -10.54 21.87 11.34
CA GLY A 95 -11.22 23.03 11.85
C GLY A 95 -10.32 23.81 12.82
N GLU A 96 -10.70 25.02 13.11
CA GLU A 96 -10.01 25.88 14.07
C GLU A 96 -11.03 26.47 15.04
N LEU A 97 -10.72 26.39 16.35
CA LEU A 97 -11.47 27.03 17.39
C LEU A 97 -10.55 28.05 18.10
N ARG A 98 -10.85 29.31 17.92
CA ARG A 98 -10.19 30.41 18.63
C ARG A 98 -11.14 30.93 19.70
N TYR A 99 -10.65 31.07 20.91
CA TYR A 99 -11.41 31.61 22.01
C TYR A 99 -10.53 32.41 22.95
N GLU A 100 -11.12 33.34 23.68
CA GLU A 100 -10.45 34.03 24.77
C GLU A 100 -10.40 33.14 26.00
N ALA A 101 -9.20 33.01 26.58
CA ALA A 101 -8.97 32.21 27.78
C ALA A 101 -8.51 33.07 28.94
N ALA A 102 -9.01 32.77 30.13
CA ALA A 102 -8.50 33.33 31.37
C ALA A 102 -7.09 32.80 31.67
N PRO A 103 -6.31 33.45 32.59
CA PRO A 103 -4.96 32.99 32.91
C PRO A 103 -4.86 31.53 33.43
N ASN A 104 -5.96 30.98 33.91
CA ASN A 104 -6.06 29.56 34.31
C ASN A 104 -6.41 28.62 33.16
N GLY A 105 -6.54 29.10 31.91
CA GLY A 105 -6.88 28.33 30.73
C GLY A 105 -8.38 28.08 30.52
N SER A 106 -9.27 28.56 31.40
CA SER A 106 -10.71 28.45 31.20
C SER A 106 -11.21 29.40 30.10
N ILE A 107 -12.18 28.94 29.29
CA ILE A 107 -12.82 29.77 28.28
C ILE A 107 -13.61 30.89 28.94
N ILE A 108 -13.44 32.12 28.47
CA ILE A 108 -14.23 33.27 28.93
C ILE A 108 -15.59 33.21 28.23
N PRO A 109 -16.73 32.97 28.94
CA PRO A 109 -18.03 32.73 28.30
C PRO A 109 -18.56 33.88 27.46
N GLN A 110 -18.10 35.09 27.70
CA GLN A 110 -18.48 36.32 26.97
C GLN A 110 -17.38 36.83 26.04
N GLY A 111 -16.25 36.07 25.94
CA GLY A 111 -15.14 36.38 25.05
C GLY A 111 -15.47 36.08 23.59
N GLU A 112 -14.65 36.60 22.70
CA GLU A 112 -14.76 36.27 21.27
C GLU A 112 -14.50 34.79 21.03
N ILE A 113 -15.42 34.10 20.34
CA ILE A 113 -15.27 32.73 19.89
C ILE A 113 -15.39 32.72 18.35
N SER A 114 -14.34 32.28 17.70
CA SER A 114 -14.30 32.06 16.24
C SER A 114 -14.10 30.57 15.95
N THR A 115 -14.99 30.01 15.12
CA THR A 115 -14.96 28.59 14.78
C THR A 115 -14.90 28.43 13.26
N ILE A 116 -13.88 27.73 12.79
CA ILE A 116 -13.81 27.22 11.41
C ILE A 116 -14.12 25.72 11.49
N GLN A 117 -15.18 25.31 10.80
CA GLN A 117 -15.58 23.92 10.80
C GLN A 117 -14.56 23.05 10.04
N PRO A 118 -14.26 21.83 10.52
CA PRO A 118 -13.43 20.90 9.76
C PRO A 118 -14.15 20.45 8.48
N VAL A 119 -13.37 20.17 7.45
CA VAL A 119 -13.87 19.60 6.19
C VAL A 119 -13.27 18.21 6.06
N HIS A 120 -14.13 17.20 5.94
CA HIS A 120 -13.69 15.82 5.71
C HIS A 120 -13.09 15.67 4.31
N GLY A 121 -12.14 14.76 4.16
CA GLY A 121 -11.67 14.35 2.84
C GLY A 121 -12.73 13.56 2.07
N ASP A 122 -12.54 13.44 0.78
CA ASP A 122 -13.44 12.68 -0.09
C ASP A 122 -13.20 11.18 0.02
N ASP A 123 -14.22 10.39 -0.32
CA ASP A 123 -14.14 8.94 -0.40
C ASP A 123 -13.75 8.51 -1.83
N ILE A 124 -12.95 7.45 -1.93
CA ILE A 124 -12.59 6.84 -3.21
C ILE A 124 -13.13 5.41 -3.24
N ILE A 125 -13.94 5.12 -4.25
CA ILE A 125 -14.48 3.79 -4.49
C ILE A 125 -13.65 3.12 -5.58
N LEU A 126 -13.12 1.93 -5.27
CA LEU A 126 -12.33 1.13 -6.20
C LEU A 126 -13.20 0.07 -6.88
N SER A 127 -12.81 -0.34 -8.08
CA SER A 127 -13.38 -1.48 -8.80
C SER A 127 -12.88 -2.84 -8.28
N ILE A 128 -11.94 -2.83 -7.34
CA ILE A 128 -11.36 -4.05 -6.77
C ILE A 128 -12.39 -4.79 -5.91
N ASP A 129 -12.57 -6.07 -6.20
CA ASP A 129 -13.33 -6.99 -5.36
C ASP A 129 -12.42 -7.55 -4.26
N GLY A 130 -12.71 -7.21 -3.00
CA GLY A 130 -11.86 -7.57 -1.87
C GLY A 130 -11.80 -9.09 -1.60
N ASP A 131 -12.88 -9.81 -1.82
CA ASP A 131 -12.94 -11.25 -1.59
C ASP A 131 -12.18 -12.02 -2.67
N LEU A 132 -12.37 -11.64 -3.92
CA LEU A 132 -11.62 -12.20 -5.06
C LEU A 132 -10.13 -11.86 -4.97
N GLN A 133 -9.79 -10.65 -4.53
CA GLN A 133 -8.42 -10.23 -4.25
C GLN A 133 -7.76 -11.15 -3.22
N TYR A 134 -8.41 -11.35 -2.07
CA TYR A 134 -7.92 -12.24 -1.01
C TYR A 134 -7.76 -13.68 -1.48
N LEU A 135 -8.76 -14.22 -2.21
CA LEU A 135 -8.69 -15.56 -2.78
C LEU A 135 -7.50 -15.70 -3.74
N SER A 136 -7.32 -14.74 -4.63
CA SER A 136 -6.23 -14.74 -5.61
C SER A 136 -4.85 -14.69 -4.96
N GLU A 137 -4.69 -13.93 -3.88
CA GLU A 137 -3.44 -13.91 -3.13
C GLU A 137 -3.14 -15.25 -2.45
N ASN A 138 -4.15 -15.94 -1.91
CA ASN A 138 -3.96 -17.27 -1.34
C ASN A 138 -3.59 -18.29 -2.41
N LEU A 139 -4.23 -18.26 -3.58
CA LEU A 139 -3.86 -19.12 -4.72
C LEU A 139 -2.44 -18.82 -5.20
N CYS A 140 -2.03 -17.55 -5.25
CA CYS A 140 -0.65 -17.18 -5.54
C CYS A 140 0.33 -17.75 -4.50
N ALA A 141 0.01 -17.65 -3.22
CA ALA A 141 0.85 -18.22 -2.15
C ALA A 141 1.02 -19.74 -2.30
N GLN A 142 -0.07 -20.45 -2.62
CA GLN A 142 -0.04 -21.88 -2.89
C GLN A 142 0.83 -22.20 -4.12
N ALA A 143 0.62 -21.49 -5.23
CA ALA A 143 1.38 -21.68 -6.47
C ALA A 143 2.89 -21.48 -6.24
N LEU A 144 3.29 -20.45 -5.47
CA LEU A 144 4.70 -20.23 -5.10
C LEU A 144 5.28 -21.40 -4.32
N SER A 145 4.50 -21.95 -3.37
CA SER A 145 4.91 -23.11 -2.57
C SER A 145 5.14 -24.36 -3.44
N GLU A 146 4.25 -24.61 -4.39
CA GLU A 146 4.28 -25.80 -5.25
C GLU A 146 5.34 -25.71 -6.35
N THR A 147 5.47 -24.55 -6.98
CA THR A 147 6.34 -24.36 -8.16
C THR A 147 7.75 -23.87 -7.83
N LYS A 148 7.98 -23.39 -6.60
CA LYS A 148 9.21 -22.70 -6.18
C LYS A 148 9.51 -21.45 -7.03
N ALA A 149 8.48 -20.84 -7.59
CA ALA A 149 8.60 -19.58 -8.32
C ALA A 149 8.96 -18.43 -7.36
N TYR A 150 9.58 -17.39 -7.89
CA TYR A 150 10.01 -16.23 -7.10
C TYR A 150 8.85 -15.27 -6.79
N ASN A 151 7.90 -15.17 -7.69
CA ASN A 151 6.73 -14.31 -7.54
C ASN A 151 5.53 -14.89 -8.28
N CYS A 152 4.35 -14.44 -7.89
CA CYS A 152 3.09 -14.68 -8.57
C CYS A 152 2.32 -13.37 -8.64
N SER A 153 1.79 -13.05 -9.81
CA SER A 153 0.95 -11.88 -10.05
C SER A 153 -0.28 -12.30 -10.84
N VAL A 154 -1.45 -11.84 -10.39
CA VAL A 154 -2.74 -12.08 -11.03
C VAL A 154 -3.44 -10.74 -11.22
N VAL A 155 -3.71 -10.38 -12.47
CA VAL A 155 -4.54 -9.23 -12.82
C VAL A 155 -5.79 -9.74 -13.53
N PHE A 156 -6.94 -9.36 -13.01
CA PHE A 156 -8.21 -9.68 -13.63
C PHE A 156 -8.95 -8.39 -13.96
N ALA A 157 -9.23 -8.20 -15.23
CA ALA A 157 -9.90 -7.00 -15.72
C ALA A 157 -11.18 -7.35 -16.49
N ASN A 158 -12.16 -6.49 -16.41
CA ASN A 158 -13.34 -6.56 -17.25
C ASN A 158 -12.94 -6.21 -18.70
N ALA A 159 -13.12 -7.15 -19.62
CA ALA A 159 -12.69 -6.99 -21.01
C ALA A 159 -13.45 -5.88 -21.77
N LEU A 160 -14.64 -5.48 -21.30
CA LEU A 160 -15.44 -4.45 -21.94
C LEU A 160 -15.19 -3.06 -21.37
N SER A 161 -15.10 -2.93 -20.03
CA SER A 161 -14.93 -1.65 -19.37
C SER A 161 -13.46 -1.29 -19.10
N GLY A 162 -12.57 -2.29 -19.04
CA GLY A 162 -11.17 -2.13 -18.64
C GLY A 162 -10.97 -2.00 -17.12
N GLU A 163 -12.03 -2.09 -16.33
CA GLU A 163 -11.95 -2.02 -14.87
C GLU A 163 -11.16 -3.20 -14.31
N ILE A 164 -10.21 -2.91 -13.44
CA ILE A 164 -9.42 -3.93 -12.76
C ILE A 164 -10.19 -4.41 -11.53
N ILE A 165 -10.54 -5.70 -11.52
CA ILE A 165 -11.30 -6.34 -10.46
C ILE A 165 -10.37 -6.98 -9.43
N ILE A 166 -9.21 -7.47 -9.87
CA ILE A 166 -8.17 -8.08 -9.04
C ILE A 166 -6.81 -7.58 -9.49
N SER A 167 -5.94 -7.28 -8.54
CA SER A 167 -4.51 -7.03 -8.76
C SER A 167 -3.73 -7.64 -7.60
N ALA A 168 -3.64 -8.96 -7.59
CA ALA A 168 -3.03 -9.73 -6.52
C ALA A 168 -1.57 -10.05 -6.83
N GLU A 169 -0.72 -9.92 -5.82
CA GLU A 169 0.70 -10.24 -5.90
C GLU A 169 1.17 -10.97 -4.64
N LYS A 170 2.03 -11.94 -4.85
CA LYS A 170 2.79 -12.57 -3.77
C LYS A 170 4.23 -12.79 -4.20
N LYS A 171 5.12 -12.69 -3.22
CA LYS A 171 6.56 -12.97 -3.37
C LYS A 171 6.93 -14.18 -2.55
N SER A 172 7.93 -14.92 -3.01
CA SER A 172 8.54 -15.95 -2.16
C SER A 172 9.35 -15.29 -1.05
N PRO A 173 9.56 -15.97 0.11
CA PRO A 173 10.40 -15.45 1.19
C PRO A 173 11.85 -15.12 0.75
N GLU A 174 12.31 -15.76 -0.31
CA GLU A 174 13.64 -15.52 -0.86
C GLU A 174 13.73 -14.17 -1.59
N THR A 175 12.65 -13.77 -2.29
CA THR A 175 12.58 -12.49 -3.01
C THR A 175 12.20 -11.32 -2.12
N GLU A 176 11.57 -11.53 -0.99
CA GLU A 176 11.31 -10.47 -0.01
C GLU A 176 12.61 -9.78 0.46
N LYS A 177 13.71 -10.53 0.50
CA LYS A 177 15.05 -10.00 0.88
C LYS A 177 15.60 -8.98 -0.10
N PHE A 178 15.18 -8.99 -1.35
CA PHE A 178 15.70 -8.11 -2.41
C PHE A 178 14.93 -6.80 -2.58
N ASN A 179 13.92 -6.54 -1.74
CA ASN A 179 13.09 -5.33 -1.76
C ASN A 179 12.58 -4.94 -3.17
N ILE A 180 12.37 -5.93 -4.04
CA ILE A 180 11.84 -5.74 -5.38
C ILE A 180 10.34 -5.52 -5.23
N ASN A 181 9.90 -4.28 -5.31
CA ASN A 181 8.48 -3.97 -5.37
C ASN A 181 7.95 -4.33 -6.77
N LEU A 182 7.52 -5.58 -6.90
CA LEU A 182 6.82 -6.06 -8.09
C LEU A 182 5.36 -5.62 -7.97
N ILE A 183 5.04 -4.50 -8.54
CA ILE A 183 3.63 -4.11 -8.73
C ILE A 183 3.25 -4.59 -10.12
N SER A 184 2.14 -5.31 -10.24
CA SER A 184 1.57 -5.68 -11.54
C SER A 184 1.53 -4.46 -12.45
N GLY A 185 2.26 -4.49 -13.55
CA GLY A 185 2.42 -3.36 -14.47
C GLY A 185 3.68 -2.51 -14.30
N ARG A 186 4.51 -2.72 -13.27
CA ARG A 186 5.83 -2.05 -13.13
C ARG A 186 7.01 -2.98 -13.30
N ALA A 187 6.81 -4.29 -13.10
CA ALA A 187 7.88 -5.25 -13.23
C ALA A 187 8.19 -5.52 -14.71
N ASN A 188 9.45 -5.40 -15.08
CA ASN A 188 9.93 -5.91 -16.34
C ASN A 188 10.16 -7.42 -16.21
N TYR A 189 9.55 -8.21 -17.06
CA TYR A 189 9.73 -9.65 -17.11
C TYR A 189 9.80 -10.14 -18.55
N GLU A 190 10.38 -11.31 -18.75
CA GLU A 190 10.40 -11.97 -20.06
C GLU A 190 9.06 -12.68 -20.28
N PRO A 191 8.18 -12.19 -21.17
CA PRO A 191 6.84 -12.76 -21.34
C PRO A 191 6.84 -14.11 -22.03
N GLY A 192 7.94 -14.48 -22.67
CA GLY A 192 8.08 -15.73 -23.39
C GLY A 192 6.99 -15.92 -24.46
N SER A 193 6.45 -17.19 -24.59
CA SER A 193 5.42 -17.50 -25.57
C SER A 193 4.09 -16.75 -25.37
N ALA A 194 3.86 -16.10 -24.22
CA ALA A 194 2.67 -15.30 -24.01
C ALA A 194 2.59 -14.11 -24.97
N LEU A 195 3.74 -13.59 -25.41
CA LEU A 195 3.80 -12.49 -26.37
C LEU A 195 3.28 -12.90 -27.77
N LYS A 196 3.24 -14.21 -28.09
CA LYS A 196 2.73 -14.69 -29.38
C LYS A 196 1.28 -14.31 -29.64
N ILE A 197 0.47 -14.19 -28.59
CA ILE A 197 -0.93 -13.75 -28.70
C ILE A 197 -1.01 -12.39 -29.40
N PHE A 198 -0.16 -11.45 -29.00
CA PHE A 198 -0.12 -10.10 -29.59
C PHE A 198 0.42 -10.14 -31.03
N THR A 199 1.50 -10.89 -31.25
CA THR A 199 2.12 -10.99 -32.58
C THR A 199 1.14 -11.60 -33.59
N ILE A 200 0.52 -12.74 -33.26
CA ILE A 200 -0.41 -13.44 -34.16
C ILE A 200 -1.73 -12.66 -34.26
N GLY A 201 -2.24 -12.11 -33.14
CA GLY A 201 -3.45 -11.29 -33.16
C GLY A 201 -3.31 -10.07 -34.08
N SER A 202 -2.19 -9.34 -33.98
CA SER A 202 -1.91 -8.20 -34.85
C SER A 202 -1.78 -8.62 -36.35
N ALA A 203 -1.17 -9.78 -36.65
CA ALA A 203 -1.06 -10.27 -38.01
C ALA A 203 -2.43 -10.64 -38.59
N ILE A 204 -3.35 -11.20 -37.80
CA ILE A 204 -4.72 -11.50 -38.20
C ILE A 204 -5.51 -10.20 -38.42
N GLU A 205 -5.41 -9.25 -37.52
CA GLU A 205 -6.10 -7.95 -37.57
C GLU A 205 -5.69 -7.17 -38.85
N ASN A 206 -4.41 -7.22 -39.21
CA ASN A 206 -3.90 -6.59 -40.41
C ASN A 206 -4.09 -7.44 -41.68
N ASN A 207 -4.84 -8.54 -41.65
CA ASN A 207 -5.11 -9.45 -42.77
C ASN A 207 -3.84 -10.06 -43.42
N LEU A 208 -2.75 -10.16 -42.67
CA LEU A 208 -1.50 -10.78 -43.14
C LEU A 208 -1.59 -12.30 -43.08
N ILE A 209 -2.35 -12.83 -42.15
CA ILE A 209 -2.60 -14.28 -41.97
C ILE A 209 -4.06 -14.51 -41.54
N GLN A 210 -4.49 -15.75 -41.59
CA GLN A 210 -5.76 -16.22 -41.02
C GLN A 210 -5.49 -17.20 -39.89
N ALA A 211 -6.47 -17.45 -39.03
CA ALA A 211 -6.35 -18.40 -37.93
C ALA A 211 -6.02 -19.84 -38.40
N THR A 212 -6.32 -20.14 -39.65
CA THR A 212 -6.06 -21.44 -40.30
C THR A 212 -4.76 -21.49 -41.10
N THR A 213 -4.02 -20.37 -41.16
CA THR A 213 -2.76 -20.32 -41.91
C THR A 213 -1.73 -21.26 -41.30
N THR A 214 -1.11 -22.10 -42.12
CA THR A 214 -0.02 -22.99 -41.69
C THR A 214 1.31 -22.48 -42.24
N PHE A 215 2.34 -22.64 -41.42
CA PHE A 215 3.71 -22.29 -41.79
C PHE A 215 4.60 -23.51 -41.68
N GLU A 216 5.51 -23.64 -42.65
CA GLU A 216 6.68 -24.50 -42.47
C GLU A 216 7.73 -23.71 -41.71
N VAL A 217 8.17 -24.26 -40.58
CA VAL A 217 9.14 -23.61 -39.69
C VAL A 217 10.31 -24.55 -39.49
N ASP A 218 11.49 -24.05 -39.76
CA ASP A 218 12.73 -24.78 -39.48
C ASP A 218 12.90 -25.01 -37.97
N ASP A 219 13.57 -26.12 -37.62
CA ASP A 219 13.85 -26.43 -36.21
C ASP A 219 14.77 -25.39 -35.59
N GLN A 220 15.51 -24.63 -36.36
CA GLN A 220 16.49 -23.66 -35.95
C GLN A 220 16.59 -22.51 -36.94
N ILE A 221 16.54 -21.26 -36.45
CA ILE A 221 16.66 -20.06 -37.26
C ILE A 221 17.76 -19.17 -36.65
N GLU A 222 18.74 -18.78 -37.46
CA GLU A 222 19.73 -17.78 -37.05
C GLU A 222 19.06 -16.41 -36.94
N ILE A 223 19.22 -15.76 -35.78
CA ILE A 223 18.61 -14.47 -35.50
C ILE A 223 19.60 -13.32 -35.75
N ILE A 224 20.71 -13.29 -35.05
CA ILE A 224 21.76 -12.26 -35.18
C ILE A 224 23.10 -12.83 -34.66
N ASN A 225 24.16 -12.60 -35.41
CA ASN A 225 25.55 -12.82 -34.98
C ASN A 225 25.84 -14.19 -34.36
N GLY A 226 25.35 -15.26 -34.96
CA GLY A 226 25.60 -16.61 -34.46
C GLY A 226 24.68 -17.08 -33.34
N SER A 227 23.67 -16.28 -33.00
CA SER A 227 22.61 -16.69 -32.05
C SER A 227 21.44 -17.31 -32.80
N CYS A 228 20.91 -18.41 -32.29
CA CYS A 228 19.77 -19.12 -32.93
C CYS A 228 18.51 -19.11 -32.03
N ALA A 229 17.34 -19.00 -32.67
CA ALA A 229 16.07 -19.44 -32.07
C ALA A 229 15.88 -20.93 -32.43
N ILE A 230 15.69 -21.74 -31.41
CA ILE A 230 15.50 -23.19 -31.53
C ILE A 230 14.05 -23.54 -31.22
N ASN A 231 13.44 -24.36 -32.06
CA ASN A 231 12.11 -24.87 -31.76
C ASN A 231 12.17 -25.81 -30.54
N TYR A 232 11.14 -25.80 -29.70
CA TYR A 232 11.07 -26.56 -28.43
C TYR A 232 11.46 -28.05 -28.56
N LYS A 233 11.23 -28.68 -29.71
CA LYS A 233 11.63 -30.04 -29.99
C LYS A 233 12.89 -30.15 -30.83
N GLY A 234 13.47 -29.02 -31.24
CA GLY A 234 14.70 -28.98 -32.02
C GLY A 234 15.91 -29.38 -31.17
N LYS A 235 16.90 -30.00 -31.78
CA LYS A 235 18.21 -30.24 -31.13
C LYS A 235 19.10 -29.08 -31.47
N ASP A 236 19.75 -28.55 -30.43
CA ASP A 236 20.79 -27.57 -30.62
C ASP A 236 21.95 -28.20 -31.41
N LYS A 237 22.15 -27.70 -32.63
CA LYS A 237 23.22 -28.12 -33.51
C LYS A 237 24.35 -27.12 -33.63
N GLY A 238 24.28 -26.03 -32.78
CA GLY A 238 25.13 -24.86 -32.93
C GLY A 238 24.77 -24.05 -34.18
N CYS A 239 24.89 -22.76 -34.13
CA CYS A 239 24.74 -21.89 -35.28
C CYS A 239 26.01 -21.72 -36.05
#